data_edf75f9e0b200056318591044d2b1bfe
#
_entry.id   edf75f9e0b200056318591044d2b1bfe
#
_cell.length_a   1.000
_cell.length_b   1.000
_cell.length_c   1.000
_cell.angle_alpha   90.00
_cell.angle_beta   90.00
_cell.angle_gamma   90.00
#
_symmetry.space_group_name_H-M   'P 1'
#
loop_
_entity.id
_entity.type
_entity.pdbx_description
1 polymer ?
#
loop_
_entity_poly.entity_id
_entity_poly.type
_entity_poly.pdbx_seq_one_letter_code
_entity_poly.pdbx_strand_id
1 'polypeptide(L)'
;MGLDCDPISFYIEYSDENSPIILTDGGKTLAKLKVYNIGISGKLSEYFDQIKKIYRIHESDEEIYISTTIDDIGKDMNSFIIALQSISHFEYFRTSSKEKVFNQVVHEFLDYEKVPHNYMHYLNIKAPHTIDIMSIDEKVLIQAFGSTTGNLSQITRQVNLKLVPYMEIHIENMEQKRKMDYYRMVILDTEFSWPDSLIKQTEKFADEIIGWRNKEKLIPLLQQHSIF
;
A
#
# COMPACT_ATOMS: atom_id res chain seq x y z
N MET A 1 8.48 -5.66 -6.57
CA MET A 1 7.93 -6.99 -6.22
C MET A 1 6.68 -7.16 -7.05
N GLY A 2 6.67 -8.17 -7.95
CA GLY A 2 5.47 -8.49 -8.70
C GLY A 2 4.35 -8.78 -7.73
N LEU A 3 3.18 -8.27 -8.03
CA LEU A 3 1.95 -8.66 -7.36
C LEU A 3 1.93 -10.19 -7.38
N ASP A 4 1.91 -10.81 -6.21
CA ASP A 4 1.63 -12.24 -6.10
C ASP A 4 0.25 -12.44 -6.72
N CYS A 5 0.25 -12.80 -8.01
CA CYS A 5 -0.95 -13.24 -8.69
C CYS A 5 -1.30 -14.61 -8.13
N ASP A 6 -1.79 -14.64 -6.89
CA ASP A 6 -2.40 -15.85 -6.36
C ASP A 6 -3.54 -16.23 -7.29
N PRO A 7 -3.55 -17.44 -7.82
CA PRO A 7 -4.61 -17.88 -8.68
C PRO A 7 -5.94 -17.82 -7.91
N ILE A 8 -6.98 -17.29 -8.56
CA ILE A 8 -8.32 -17.36 -8.00
C ILE A 8 -8.72 -18.82 -7.99
N SER A 9 -8.97 -19.35 -6.81
CA SER A 9 -9.43 -20.71 -6.60
C SER A 9 -10.87 -20.69 -6.14
N PHE A 10 -11.69 -21.57 -6.70
CA PHE A 10 -13.05 -21.81 -6.22
C PHE A 10 -13.38 -23.29 -6.29
N TYR A 11 -14.43 -23.69 -5.64
CA TYR A 11 -14.90 -25.06 -5.55
C TYR A 11 -16.28 -25.18 -6.16
N ILE A 12 -16.60 -26.38 -6.61
CA ILE A 12 -17.92 -26.74 -7.10
C ILE A 12 -18.46 -27.79 -6.16
N GLU A 13 -19.55 -27.44 -5.49
CA GLU A 13 -20.27 -28.35 -4.60
C GLU A 13 -21.51 -28.90 -5.30
N TYR A 14 -21.64 -30.20 -5.31
CA TYR A 14 -22.74 -30.92 -5.94
C TYR A 14 -23.18 -32.08 -5.03
N SER A 15 -24.45 -32.09 -4.62
CA SER A 15 -24.94 -33.06 -3.69
C SER A 15 -25.70 -34.19 -4.41
N ASP A 16 -26.63 -33.88 -5.30
CA ASP A 16 -27.42 -34.80 -6.10
C ASP A 16 -28.03 -34.12 -7.33
N GLU A 17 -28.66 -34.92 -8.22
CA GLU A 17 -29.21 -34.45 -9.51
C GLU A 17 -30.31 -33.38 -9.39
N ASN A 18 -30.97 -33.31 -8.21
CA ASN A 18 -32.07 -32.37 -7.94
C ASN A 18 -31.62 -31.16 -7.11
N SER A 19 -30.39 -31.14 -6.62
CA SER A 19 -29.85 -30.06 -5.82
C SER A 19 -29.17 -29.02 -6.72
N PRO A 20 -29.27 -27.73 -6.36
CA PRO A 20 -28.53 -26.71 -7.08
C PRO A 20 -27.01 -26.95 -6.94
N ILE A 21 -26.28 -26.64 -7.97
CA ILE A 21 -24.83 -26.63 -7.95
C ILE A 21 -24.38 -25.32 -7.26
N ILE A 22 -23.48 -25.42 -6.30
CA ILE A 22 -22.91 -24.27 -5.61
C ILE A 22 -21.47 -24.06 -6.10
N LEU A 23 -21.19 -22.86 -6.60
CA LEU A 23 -19.82 -22.41 -6.81
C LEU A 23 -19.44 -21.55 -5.61
N THR A 24 -18.33 -21.89 -4.94
CA THR A 24 -17.91 -21.20 -3.71
C THR A 24 -16.41 -20.95 -3.71
N ASP A 25 -15.98 -19.83 -3.09
CA ASP A 25 -14.56 -19.53 -2.87
C ASP A 25 -14.01 -20.19 -1.59
N GLY A 26 -14.86 -20.86 -0.81
CA GLY A 26 -14.51 -21.44 0.49
C GLY A 26 -13.96 -20.39 1.48
N GLY A 27 -14.47 -19.17 1.40
CA GLY A 27 -14.09 -18.06 2.29
C GLY A 27 -12.70 -17.45 2.00
N LYS A 28 -11.98 -17.89 0.97
CA LYS A 28 -10.60 -17.47 0.72
C LYS A 28 -10.47 -16.00 0.37
N THR A 29 -11.41 -15.44 -0.40
CA THR A 29 -11.33 -14.05 -0.87
C THR A 29 -11.46 -13.07 0.29
N LEU A 30 -12.46 -13.26 1.15
CA LEU A 30 -12.65 -12.38 2.31
C LEU A 30 -11.58 -12.59 3.39
N ALA A 31 -11.15 -13.84 3.61
CA ALA A 31 -10.03 -14.15 4.51
C ALA A 31 -8.74 -13.45 4.05
N LYS A 32 -8.44 -13.45 2.75
CA LYS A 32 -7.29 -12.73 2.18
C LYS A 32 -7.37 -11.24 2.46
N LEU A 33 -8.52 -10.60 2.23
CA LEU A 33 -8.73 -9.19 2.54
C LEU A 33 -8.50 -8.89 4.03
N LYS A 34 -8.97 -9.77 4.93
CA LYS A 34 -8.73 -9.64 6.38
C LYS A 34 -7.24 -9.74 6.75
N VAL A 35 -6.51 -10.68 6.15
CA VAL A 35 -5.05 -10.81 6.35
C VAL A 35 -4.34 -9.51 5.98
N TYR A 36 -4.84 -8.81 4.96
CA TYR A 36 -4.33 -7.49 4.57
C TYR A 36 -4.94 -6.32 5.35
N ASN A 37 -5.78 -6.59 6.38
CA ASN A 37 -6.51 -5.58 7.16
C ASN A 37 -7.40 -4.66 6.32
N ILE A 38 -7.98 -5.20 5.28
CA ILE A 38 -8.96 -4.48 4.46
C ILE A 38 -10.35 -4.79 5.01
N GLY A 39 -10.89 -3.84 5.77
CA GLY A 39 -12.28 -3.91 6.23
C GLY A 39 -13.23 -3.48 5.11
N ILE A 40 -14.25 -4.29 4.85
CA ILE A 40 -15.34 -3.92 3.93
C ILE A 40 -16.31 -3.01 4.69
N SER A 41 -16.08 -1.69 4.62
CA SER A 41 -16.88 -0.68 5.30
C SER A 41 -17.00 0.59 4.45
N GLY A 42 -17.99 1.43 4.73
CA GLY A 42 -18.21 2.67 4.01
C GLY A 42 -18.37 2.45 2.50
N LYS A 43 -17.67 3.18 1.66
CA LYS A 43 -17.75 3.04 0.20
C LYS A 43 -17.41 1.64 -0.31
N LEU A 44 -16.47 0.92 0.34
CA LEU A 44 -16.16 -0.46 -0.06
C LEU A 44 -17.33 -1.41 0.18
N SER A 45 -18.14 -1.20 1.23
CA SER A 45 -19.36 -1.95 1.45
C SER A 45 -20.38 -1.70 0.34
N GLU A 46 -20.54 -0.46 -0.09
CA GLU A 46 -21.43 -0.11 -1.20
C GLU A 46 -20.98 -0.79 -2.51
N TYR A 47 -19.67 -0.80 -2.81
CA TYR A 47 -19.13 -1.50 -3.98
C TYR A 47 -19.29 -3.02 -3.86
N PHE A 48 -19.08 -3.59 -2.70
CA PHE A 48 -19.28 -5.01 -2.44
C PHE A 48 -20.73 -5.41 -2.70
N ASP A 49 -21.70 -4.63 -2.19
CA ASP A 49 -23.12 -4.85 -2.42
C ASP A 49 -23.51 -4.71 -3.90
N GLN A 50 -22.89 -3.75 -4.63
CA GLN A 50 -23.09 -3.64 -6.08
C GLN A 50 -22.55 -4.88 -6.81
N ILE A 51 -21.37 -5.39 -6.46
CA ILE A 51 -20.80 -6.60 -7.06
C ILE A 51 -21.73 -7.80 -6.77
N LYS A 52 -22.20 -7.97 -5.54
CA LYS A 52 -23.16 -9.02 -5.18
C LYS A 52 -24.42 -8.96 -6.08
N LYS A 53 -24.96 -7.77 -6.27
CA LYS A 53 -26.14 -7.56 -7.09
C LYS A 53 -25.90 -7.81 -8.59
N ILE A 54 -24.80 -7.30 -9.14
CA ILE A 54 -24.48 -7.41 -10.58
C ILE A 54 -24.23 -8.88 -10.96
N TYR A 55 -23.43 -9.58 -10.16
CA TYR A 55 -23.02 -10.96 -10.45
C TYR A 55 -23.86 -12.02 -9.76
N ARG A 56 -24.92 -11.61 -9.03
CA ARG A 56 -25.86 -12.51 -8.31
C ARG A 56 -25.18 -13.45 -7.33
N ILE A 57 -24.07 -13.00 -6.75
CA ILE A 57 -23.36 -13.75 -5.71
C ILE A 57 -23.97 -13.48 -4.35
N HIS A 58 -23.79 -14.43 -3.47
CA HIS A 58 -24.21 -14.37 -2.08
C HIS A 58 -23.01 -14.43 -1.15
N GLU A 59 -23.20 -14.00 0.08
CA GLU A 59 -22.21 -14.11 1.15
C GLU A 59 -22.89 -14.66 2.39
N SER A 60 -22.30 -15.68 2.98
CA SER A 60 -22.66 -16.23 4.29
C SER A 60 -21.42 -16.74 4.99
N ASP A 61 -21.27 -16.43 6.27
CA ASP A 61 -20.14 -16.88 7.11
C ASP A 61 -18.76 -16.60 6.48
N GLU A 62 -18.62 -15.43 5.84
CA GLU A 62 -17.40 -15.00 5.15
C GLU A 62 -17.07 -15.78 3.87
N GLU A 63 -17.96 -16.58 3.41
CA GLU A 63 -17.88 -17.35 2.18
C GLU A 63 -18.69 -16.68 1.07
N ILE A 64 -18.10 -16.55 -0.11
CA ILE A 64 -18.78 -16.01 -1.30
C ILE A 64 -19.20 -17.20 -2.17
N TYR A 65 -20.45 -17.22 -2.55
CA TYR A 65 -20.98 -18.31 -3.37
C TYR A 65 -22.06 -17.85 -4.35
N ILE A 66 -22.35 -18.70 -5.34
CA ILE A 66 -23.46 -18.58 -6.26
C ILE A 66 -24.13 -19.96 -6.42
N SER A 67 -25.45 -19.97 -6.44
CA SER A 67 -26.23 -21.17 -6.76
C SER A 67 -26.57 -21.16 -8.24
N THR A 68 -26.30 -22.27 -8.93
CA THR A 68 -26.50 -22.43 -10.39
C THR A 68 -27.11 -23.79 -10.74
N THR A 69 -27.41 -23.94 -12.02
CA THR A 69 -27.91 -25.21 -12.61
C THR A 69 -26.88 -25.73 -13.60
N ILE A 70 -27.06 -27.02 -14.03
CA ILE A 70 -26.18 -27.64 -15.04
C ILE A 70 -26.18 -26.83 -16.36
N ASP A 71 -27.34 -26.25 -16.72
CA ASP A 71 -27.50 -25.51 -17.96
C ASP A 71 -26.83 -24.13 -17.94
N ASP A 72 -26.76 -23.50 -16.76
CA ASP A 72 -26.21 -22.15 -16.58
C ASP A 72 -24.78 -22.12 -16.01
N ILE A 73 -24.22 -23.27 -15.62
CA ILE A 73 -22.94 -23.36 -14.90
C ILE A 73 -21.80 -22.62 -15.61
N GLY A 74 -21.69 -22.75 -16.91
CA GLY A 74 -20.61 -22.11 -17.68
C GLY A 74 -20.68 -20.58 -17.63
N LYS A 75 -21.89 -20.01 -17.70
CA LYS A 75 -22.14 -18.57 -17.61
C LYS A 75 -21.91 -18.06 -16.20
N ASP A 76 -22.45 -18.78 -15.22
CA ASP A 76 -22.39 -18.37 -13.82
C ASP A 76 -20.98 -18.52 -13.25
N MET A 77 -20.22 -19.54 -13.69
CA MET A 77 -18.80 -19.69 -13.35
C MET A 77 -17.97 -18.49 -13.84
N ASN A 78 -18.19 -18.03 -15.08
CA ASN A 78 -17.52 -16.87 -15.60
C ASN A 78 -17.88 -15.59 -14.79
N SER A 79 -19.16 -15.40 -14.51
CA SER A 79 -19.65 -14.30 -13.65
C SER A 79 -19.04 -14.36 -12.26
N PHE A 80 -18.94 -15.54 -11.66
CA PHE A 80 -18.36 -15.78 -10.36
C PHE A 80 -16.86 -15.42 -10.32
N ILE A 81 -16.09 -15.86 -11.32
CA ILE A 81 -14.66 -15.51 -11.44
C ILE A 81 -14.50 -13.99 -11.51
N ILE A 82 -15.28 -13.29 -12.34
CA ILE A 82 -15.20 -11.84 -12.45
C ILE A 82 -15.57 -11.17 -11.12
N ALA A 83 -16.57 -11.67 -10.40
CA ALA A 83 -16.93 -11.17 -9.08
C ALA A 83 -15.78 -11.32 -8.08
N LEU A 84 -15.17 -12.51 -7.99
CA LEU A 84 -14.03 -12.76 -7.11
C LEU A 84 -12.82 -11.89 -7.47
N GLN A 85 -12.55 -11.68 -8.77
CA GLN A 85 -11.52 -10.75 -9.22
C GLN A 85 -11.81 -9.33 -8.76
N SER A 86 -13.04 -8.87 -8.96
CA SER A 86 -13.46 -7.52 -8.57
C SER A 86 -13.32 -7.29 -7.07
N ILE A 87 -13.67 -8.29 -6.24
CA ILE A 87 -13.52 -8.23 -4.78
C ILE A 87 -12.05 -8.30 -4.38
N SER A 88 -11.26 -9.16 -5.02
CA SER A 88 -9.82 -9.25 -4.77
C SER A 88 -9.11 -7.92 -5.07
N HIS A 89 -9.61 -7.15 -6.03
CA HIS A 89 -9.10 -5.81 -6.31
C HIS A 89 -9.32 -4.81 -5.17
N PHE A 90 -10.12 -5.13 -4.15
CA PHE A 90 -10.23 -4.31 -2.95
C PHE A 90 -8.89 -4.17 -2.22
N GLU A 91 -7.93 -5.08 -2.46
CA GLU A 91 -6.56 -4.90 -1.98
C GLU A 91 -5.91 -3.60 -2.48
N TYR A 92 -6.29 -3.11 -3.67
CA TYR A 92 -5.82 -1.83 -4.20
C TYR A 92 -6.45 -0.62 -3.49
N PHE A 93 -7.63 -0.77 -2.89
CA PHE A 93 -8.24 0.26 -2.04
C PHE A 93 -7.61 0.34 -0.65
N ARG A 94 -6.74 -0.63 -0.29
CA ARG A 94 -5.86 -0.56 0.90
C ARG A 94 -5.04 0.73 0.93
N THR A 95 -4.92 1.38 -0.19
CA THR A 95 -4.03 2.51 -0.40
C THR A 95 -4.60 3.87 0.02
N SER A 96 -5.77 3.94 0.64
CA SER A 96 -6.16 5.10 1.44
C SER A 96 -5.72 4.93 2.91
N SER A 97 -4.54 4.34 3.11
CA SER A 97 -3.93 4.40 4.43
C SER A 97 -3.65 5.87 4.75
N LYS A 98 -3.77 6.27 6.01
CA LYS A 98 -3.32 7.59 6.48
C LYS A 98 -1.91 7.90 5.95
N GLU A 99 -1.11 6.89 5.69
CA GLU A 99 0.24 7.04 5.15
C GLU A 99 0.25 7.65 3.74
N LYS A 100 -0.64 7.24 2.81
CA LYS A 100 -0.79 7.94 1.53
C LYS A 100 -1.35 9.35 1.71
N VAL A 101 -2.29 9.49 2.64
CA VAL A 101 -2.80 10.81 3.01
C VAL A 101 -1.67 11.67 3.57
N PHE A 102 -0.78 11.10 4.38
CA PHE A 102 0.33 11.86 4.95
C PHE A 102 1.37 12.24 3.90
N ASN A 103 1.74 11.35 2.98
CA ASN A 103 2.60 11.69 1.85
C ASN A 103 1.98 12.81 0.99
N GLN A 104 0.68 12.75 0.77
CA GLN A 104 -0.04 13.79 0.04
C GLN A 104 -0.06 15.11 0.82
N VAL A 105 -0.23 15.08 2.13
CA VAL A 105 -0.15 16.27 2.98
C VAL A 105 1.21 16.94 2.89
N VAL A 106 2.30 16.14 2.87
CA VAL A 106 3.66 16.67 2.71
C VAL A 106 3.84 17.27 1.30
N HIS A 107 3.37 16.58 0.27
CA HIS A 107 3.39 17.07 -1.11
C HIS A 107 2.62 18.39 -1.25
N GLU A 108 1.38 18.46 -0.79
CA GLU A 108 0.55 19.67 -0.84
C GLU A 108 1.17 20.85 -0.06
N PHE A 109 1.86 20.56 1.03
CA PHE A 109 2.61 21.59 1.77
C PHE A 109 3.76 22.15 0.94
N LEU A 110 4.54 21.30 0.26
CA LEU A 110 5.63 21.75 -0.62
C LEU A 110 5.11 22.52 -1.83
N ASP A 111 3.99 22.11 -2.40
CA ASP A 111 3.30 22.85 -3.47
C ASP A 111 2.84 24.24 -2.99
N TYR A 112 2.25 24.32 -1.80
CA TYR A 112 1.84 25.58 -1.20
C TYR A 112 3.02 26.52 -0.99
N GLU A 113 4.15 26.00 -0.51
CA GLU A 113 5.41 26.73 -0.32
C GLU A 113 6.16 26.97 -1.65
N LYS A 114 5.60 26.48 -2.77
CA LYS A 114 6.18 26.61 -4.13
C LYS A 114 7.57 26.02 -4.26
N VAL A 115 7.84 24.93 -3.55
CA VAL A 115 9.09 24.16 -3.63
C VAL A 115 9.02 23.21 -4.82
N PRO A 116 9.84 23.35 -5.85
CA PRO A 116 9.84 22.42 -6.98
C PRO A 116 10.29 21.02 -6.55
N HIS A 117 9.48 20.00 -6.84
CA HIS A 117 9.77 18.61 -6.48
C HIS A 117 9.01 17.62 -7.38
N ASN A 118 9.47 16.37 -7.38
CA ASN A 118 8.81 15.24 -8.00
C ASN A 118 8.08 14.41 -6.93
N TYR A 119 6.80 14.14 -7.13
CA TYR A 119 5.98 13.31 -6.24
C TYR A 119 5.93 11.87 -6.74
N MET A 120 6.08 10.88 -5.83
CA MET A 120 6.08 9.45 -6.14
C MET A 120 7.08 9.07 -7.25
N HIS A 121 8.31 9.50 -7.10
CA HIS A 121 9.37 9.28 -8.09
C HIS A 121 9.96 7.86 -7.98
N TYR A 122 10.33 7.28 -9.14
CA TYR A 122 11.01 5.98 -9.20
C TYR A 122 12.53 6.16 -9.23
N LEU A 123 13.20 5.59 -8.26
CA LEU A 123 14.66 5.59 -8.15
C LEU A 123 15.19 4.16 -8.37
N ASN A 124 16.10 3.99 -9.33
CA ASN A 124 16.79 2.73 -9.58
C ASN A 124 18.17 2.74 -8.92
N ILE A 125 18.33 1.93 -7.88
CA ILE A 125 19.62 1.69 -7.20
C ILE A 125 20.06 0.27 -7.57
N LYS A 126 19.71 -0.73 -6.76
CA LYS A 126 19.84 -2.17 -7.10
C LYS A 126 18.55 -2.72 -7.67
N ALA A 127 17.43 -2.16 -7.23
CA ALA A 127 16.09 -2.45 -7.69
C ALA A 127 15.30 -1.14 -7.85
N PRO A 128 14.18 -1.14 -8.60
CA PRO A 128 13.32 0.03 -8.67
C PRO A 128 12.60 0.26 -7.32
N HIS A 129 12.75 1.45 -6.78
CA HIS A 129 12.10 1.88 -5.54
C HIS A 129 11.24 3.12 -5.79
N THR A 130 10.16 3.25 -5.02
CA THR A 130 9.37 4.48 -4.99
C THR A 130 9.85 5.36 -3.85
N ILE A 131 10.21 6.60 -4.19
CA ILE A 131 10.50 7.68 -3.24
C ILE A 131 9.27 8.58 -3.19
N ASP A 132 8.80 8.92 -1.98
CA ASP A 132 7.59 9.71 -1.83
C ASP A 132 7.73 11.09 -2.47
N ILE A 133 8.84 11.76 -2.21
CA ILE A 133 9.16 13.08 -2.78
C ILE A 133 10.65 13.14 -3.06
N MET A 134 11.00 13.73 -4.20
CA MET A 134 12.38 13.97 -4.60
C MET A 134 12.55 15.40 -5.11
N SER A 135 13.63 16.09 -4.73
CA SER A 135 13.93 17.41 -5.28
C SER A 135 14.14 17.35 -6.80
N ILE A 136 13.92 18.48 -7.50
CA ILE A 136 14.04 18.52 -8.98
C ILE A 136 15.47 18.21 -9.44
N ASP A 137 16.48 18.60 -8.67
CA ASP A 137 17.88 18.29 -8.94
C ASP A 137 18.31 16.89 -8.51
N GLU A 138 17.33 16.07 -8.06
CA GLU A 138 17.49 14.67 -7.64
C GLU A 138 18.49 14.46 -6.48
N LYS A 139 18.79 15.50 -5.68
CA LYS A 139 19.75 15.39 -4.58
C LYS A 139 19.12 15.09 -3.23
N VAL A 140 17.87 15.48 -3.03
CA VAL A 140 17.16 15.25 -1.77
C VAL A 140 16.06 14.21 -1.97
N LEU A 141 16.10 13.18 -1.18
CA LEU A 141 15.09 12.10 -1.13
C LEU A 141 14.31 12.22 0.16
N ILE A 142 12.99 12.22 0.09
CA ILE A 142 12.10 12.32 1.25
C ILE A 142 11.17 11.10 1.28
N GLN A 143 11.13 10.44 2.43
CA GLN A 143 10.13 9.44 2.77
C GLN A 143 9.24 9.96 3.90
N ALA A 144 7.94 9.95 3.70
CA ALA A 144 6.97 10.40 4.69
C ALA A 144 6.32 9.18 5.38
N PHE A 145 6.45 9.09 6.70
CA PHE A 145 5.93 8.00 7.50
C PHE A 145 4.69 8.47 8.26
N GLY A 146 3.52 8.02 7.82
CA GLY A 146 2.26 8.18 8.52
C GLY A 146 1.85 6.87 9.20
N SER A 147 1.14 6.96 10.32
CA SER A 147 0.56 5.80 10.97
C SER A 147 -0.95 5.75 10.78
N THR A 148 -1.44 4.60 10.34
CA THR A 148 -2.87 4.42 10.08
C THR A 148 -3.58 3.54 11.09
N THR A 149 -2.87 2.65 11.75
CA THR A 149 -3.54 1.51 12.40
C THR A 149 -3.16 1.27 13.86
N GLY A 150 -2.16 1.95 14.39
CA GLY A 150 -1.65 1.69 15.74
C GLY A 150 -1.05 0.28 15.93
N ASN A 151 -1.07 -0.58 14.90
CA ASN A 151 -0.48 -1.91 14.96
C ASN A 151 1.03 -1.83 14.69
N LEU A 152 1.83 -2.00 15.74
CA LEU A 152 3.29 -1.86 15.71
C LEU A 152 3.96 -2.76 14.65
N SER A 153 3.49 -3.98 14.44
CA SER A 153 4.10 -4.90 13.47
C SER A 153 3.92 -4.41 12.03
N GLN A 154 2.79 -3.83 11.71
CA GLN A 154 2.52 -3.26 10.38
C GLN A 154 3.32 -1.97 10.17
N ILE A 155 3.36 -1.10 11.18
CA ILE A 155 4.15 0.13 11.14
C ILE A 155 5.62 -0.23 10.92
N THR A 156 6.17 -1.18 11.67
CA THR A 156 7.54 -1.66 11.52
C THR A 156 7.79 -2.18 10.10
N ARG A 157 6.87 -2.97 9.55
CA ARG A 157 6.99 -3.47 8.18
C ARG A 157 7.00 -2.34 7.15
N GLN A 158 6.12 -1.36 7.30
CA GLN A 158 6.04 -0.20 6.38
C GLN A 158 7.32 0.65 6.44
N VAL A 159 7.79 0.96 7.65
CA VAL A 159 9.06 1.69 7.85
C VAL A 159 10.21 0.94 7.19
N ASN A 160 10.32 -0.37 7.41
CA ASN A 160 11.36 -1.18 6.80
C ASN A 160 11.31 -1.13 5.28
N LEU A 161 10.14 -1.28 4.67
CA LEU A 161 9.99 -1.23 3.21
C LEU A 161 10.39 0.14 2.64
N LYS A 162 10.01 1.24 3.29
CA LYS A 162 10.35 2.59 2.85
C LYS A 162 11.82 2.95 3.09
N LEU A 163 12.48 2.31 4.07
CA LEU A 163 13.91 2.52 4.30
C LEU A 163 14.82 1.71 3.35
N VAL A 164 14.29 0.72 2.62
CA VAL A 164 15.11 -0.10 1.69
C VAL A 164 15.95 0.75 0.74
N PRO A 165 15.41 1.76 0.02
CA PRO A 165 16.23 2.58 -0.88
C PRO A 165 17.37 3.30 -0.13
N TYR A 166 17.13 3.79 1.09
CA TYR A 166 18.17 4.46 1.90
C TYR A 166 19.24 3.48 2.38
N MET A 167 18.84 2.24 2.72
CA MET A 167 19.77 1.16 3.07
C MET A 167 20.65 0.79 1.86
N GLU A 168 20.07 0.66 0.68
CA GLU A 168 20.83 0.36 -0.54
C GLU A 168 21.82 1.46 -0.89
N ILE A 169 21.42 2.74 -0.81
CA ILE A 169 22.33 3.89 -0.99
C ILE A 169 23.48 3.81 0.03
N HIS A 170 23.16 3.55 1.28
CA HIS A 170 24.17 3.43 2.34
C HIS A 170 25.19 2.34 2.04
N ILE A 171 24.72 1.14 1.64
CA ILE A 171 25.58 0.02 1.28
C ILE A 171 26.45 0.34 0.06
N GLU A 172 25.89 0.92 -1.01
CA GLU A 172 26.65 1.28 -2.20
C GLU A 172 27.76 2.29 -1.87
N ASN A 173 27.46 3.28 -1.02
CA ASN A 173 28.45 4.26 -0.56
C ASN A 173 29.55 3.60 0.31
N MET A 174 29.19 2.68 1.20
CA MET A 174 30.14 1.95 2.05
C MET A 174 31.08 1.06 1.22
N GLU A 175 30.54 0.35 0.22
CA GLU A 175 31.30 -0.53 -0.64
C GLU A 175 32.13 0.22 -1.70
N GLN A 176 32.03 1.55 -1.74
CA GLN A 176 32.69 2.44 -2.71
C GLN A 176 32.43 2.08 -4.18
N LYS A 177 31.39 1.28 -4.46
CA LYS A 177 31.03 0.87 -5.81
C LYS A 177 30.47 2.02 -6.63
N ARG A 178 29.71 2.89 -5.96
CA ARG A 178 29.14 4.10 -6.58
C ARG A 178 28.90 5.12 -5.48
N LYS A 179 29.51 6.30 -5.59
CA LYS A 179 29.21 7.39 -4.67
C LYS A 179 27.85 7.98 -5.05
N MET A 180 26.84 7.73 -4.23
CA MET A 180 25.51 8.29 -4.35
C MET A 180 25.36 9.42 -3.34
N ASP A 181 25.38 10.64 -3.84
CA ASP A 181 25.39 11.85 -3.02
C ASP A 181 23.96 12.38 -2.83
N TYR A 182 23.11 11.53 -2.18
CA TYR A 182 21.75 11.89 -1.83
C TYR A 182 21.66 12.34 -0.38
N TYR A 183 20.94 13.42 -0.12
CA TYR A 183 20.51 13.80 1.21
C TYR A 183 19.15 13.14 1.51
N ARG A 184 19.12 12.25 2.49
CA ARG A 184 17.99 11.37 2.80
C ARG A 184 17.23 11.89 4.00
N MET A 185 16.01 12.31 3.79
CA MET A 185 15.16 12.88 4.81
C MET A 185 13.98 11.94 5.10
N VAL A 186 13.60 11.86 6.37
CA VAL A 186 12.37 11.20 6.79
C VAL A 186 11.48 12.21 7.51
N ILE A 187 10.21 12.26 7.13
CA ILE A 187 9.19 13.07 7.79
C ILE A 187 8.25 12.14 8.53
N LEU A 188 8.12 12.37 9.85
CA LEU A 188 7.25 11.58 10.71
C LEU A 188 5.95 12.32 11.00
N ASP A 189 4.81 11.65 10.80
CA ASP A 189 3.53 12.13 11.29
C ASP A 189 3.56 12.21 12.83
N THR A 190 3.32 13.39 13.37
CA THR A 190 3.39 13.64 14.82
C THR A 190 2.07 13.38 15.54
N GLU A 191 1.03 12.97 14.86
CA GLU A 191 -0.18 12.45 15.49
C GLU A 191 0.04 11.05 16.09
N PHE A 192 1.11 10.38 15.66
CA PHE A 192 1.49 9.07 16.15
C PHE A 192 2.72 9.13 17.06
N SER A 193 2.69 8.36 18.15
CA SER A 193 3.85 8.20 19.05
C SER A 193 4.77 7.11 18.49
N TRP A 194 5.83 7.52 17.80
CA TRP A 194 6.79 6.61 17.17
C TRP A 194 7.63 5.90 18.22
N PRO A 195 7.74 4.55 18.17
CA PRO A 195 8.62 3.81 19.07
C PRO A 195 10.09 4.21 18.87
N ASP A 196 10.81 4.37 19.98
CA ASP A 196 12.24 4.72 19.96
C ASP A 196 13.08 3.76 19.11
N SER A 197 12.72 2.47 19.09
CA SER A 197 13.41 1.48 18.25
C SER A 197 13.31 1.77 16.77
N LEU A 198 12.16 2.27 16.28
CA LEU A 198 11.96 2.64 14.89
C LEU A 198 12.66 3.96 14.54
N ILE A 199 12.65 4.93 15.48
CA ILE A 199 13.40 6.19 15.32
C ILE A 199 14.89 5.87 15.18
N LYS A 200 15.47 5.12 16.11
CA LYS A 200 16.88 4.70 16.08
C LYS A 200 17.25 3.90 14.83
N GLN A 201 16.33 3.09 14.32
CA GLN A 201 16.54 2.38 13.06
C GLN A 201 16.57 3.35 11.88
N THR A 202 15.66 4.32 11.85
CA THR A 202 15.60 5.34 10.80
C THR A 202 16.85 6.23 10.80
N GLU A 203 17.34 6.64 11.98
CA GLU A 203 18.57 7.44 12.17
C GLU A 203 19.83 6.79 11.56
N LYS A 204 19.83 5.47 11.40
CA LYS A 204 20.97 4.77 10.76
C LYS A 204 21.08 5.02 9.26
N PHE A 205 19.97 5.34 8.61
CA PHE A 205 19.90 5.41 7.14
C PHE A 205 19.42 6.76 6.60
N ALA A 206 18.78 7.57 7.42
CA ALA A 206 18.39 8.94 7.09
C ALA A 206 19.45 9.92 7.61
N ASP A 207 19.68 10.99 6.85
CA ASP A 207 20.57 12.08 7.24
C ASP A 207 19.84 13.08 8.14
N GLU A 208 18.50 13.17 7.99
CA GLU A 208 17.64 14.03 8.83
C GLU A 208 16.28 13.37 9.09
N ILE A 209 15.73 13.55 10.29
CA ILE A 209 14.37 13.14 10.68
C ILE A 209 13.62 14.36 11.19
N ILE A 210 12.48 14.68 10.56
CA ILE A 210 11.64 15.82 10.91
C ILE A 210 10.27 15.32 11.38
N GLY A 211 9.88 15.68 12.60
CA GLY A 211 8.49 15.54 13.03
C GLY A 211 7.62 16.61 12.35
N TRP A 212 6.44 16.24 11.86
CA TRP A 212 5.56 17.14 11.12
C TRP A 212 5.17 18.44 11.86
N ARG A 213 5.21 18.43 13.18
CA ARG A 213 5.02 19.66 13.97
C ARG A 213 6.11 20.71 13.74
N ASN A 214 7.27 20.30 13.27
CA ASN A 214 8.42 21.14 12.95
C ASN A 214 8.63 21.26 11.43
N LYS A 215 7.57 21.17 10.65
CA LYS A 215 7.61 21.19 9.17
C LYS A 215 8.22 22.47 8.59
N GLU A 216 8.23 23.57 9.34
CA GLU A 216 8.89 24.82 8.97
C GLU A 216 10.40 24.67 8.76
N LYS A 217 11.02 23.62 9.34
CA LYS A 217 12.43 23.30 9.11
C LYS A 217 12.69 22.67 7.75
N LEU A 218 11.65 22.12 7.11
CA LEU A 218 11.79 21.39 5.86
C LEU A 218 12.30 22.30 4.73
N ILE A 219 11.75 23.49 4.60
CA ILE A 219 12.12 24.43 3.53
C ILE A 219 13.58 24.88 3.61
N PRO A 220 14.09 25.36 4.77
CA PRO A 220 15.51 25.70 4.90
C PRO A 220 16.46 24.54 4.59
N LEU A 221 16.12 23.31 5.03
CA LEU A 221 16.93 22.13 4.74
C LEU A 221 16.94 21.78 3.25
N LEU A 222 15.79 21.88 2.58
CA LEU A 222 15.71 21.68 1.14
C LEU A 222 16.56 22.72 0.40
N GLN A 223 16.50 23.99 0.79
CA GLN A 223 17.33 25.06 0.20
C GLN A 223 18.82 24.86 0.44
N GLN A 224 19.20 24.24 1.54
CA GLN A 224 20.60 23.94 1.86
C GLN A 224 21.16 22.79 1.00
N HIS A 225 20.35 21.78 0.69
CA HIS A 225 20.80 20.52 0.09
C HIS A 225 20.35 20.33 -1.37
N SER A 226 19.52 21.21 -1.89
CA SER A 226 19.00 21.19 -3.26
C SER A 226 19.16 22.57 -3.92
N ILE A 227 19.32 22.57 -5.23
CA ILE A 227 19.34 23.81 -6.04
C ILE A 227 17.91 24.06 -6.53
N PHE A 228 17.29 25.17 -6.10
CA PHE A 228 15.99 25.62 -6.58
C PHE A 228 16.17 26.70 -7.67
#